data_b6d43b73e5763787effcfaaa880d3de9
#
_entry.id   b6d43b73e5763787effcfaaa880d3de9
#
_cell.length_a   1.000
_cell.length_b   1.000
_cell.length_c   1.000
_cell.angle_alpha   90.00
_cell.angle_beta   90.00
_cell.angle_gamma   90.00
#
_symmetry.space_group_name_H-M   'P 1'
#
loop_
_entity.id
_entity.type
_entity.pdbx_description
1 polymer ?
#
loop_
_entity_poly.entity_id
_entity_poly.type
_entity_poly.pdbx_seq_one_letter_code
_entity_poly.pdbx_strand_id
1 'polypeptide(L)'
;MTDYKFIKFLKDKKMVDAYQYYEACSYKLYLAQLSLSALNNVVADYQKKETDVAEEFYRDAATKGKGTYSAHTNSVNYLGVEASPTVIMDKLTMEILSLLHNFFDTFAQWLNASLFAEDGLPMERVSLTKVAGKMASFPEYTGQFITDVIALPTNQE
;
A
#
# COMPACT_ATOMS: atom_id res chain seq x y z
N MET A 1 2.97 17.35 9.06
CA MET A 1 2.53 18.74 9.39
C MET A 1 1.57 19.34 8.34
N THR A 2 1.55 18.82 7.14
CA THR A 2 0.65 19.21 6.02
C THR A 2 -0.79 18.77 6.25
N ASP A 3 -1.00 17.60 6.88
CA ASP A 3 -2.33 17.00 7.07
C ASP A 3 -3.28 17.84 7.91
N TYR A 4 -2.78 18.51 8.95
CA TYR A 4 -3.65 19.29 9.83
C TYR A 4 -4.30 20.50 9.14
N LYS A 5 -3.57 21.20 8.28
CA LYS A 5 -4.09 22.37 7.53
C LYS A 5 -5.14 21.94 6.51
N PHE A 6 -4.88 20.83 5.83
CA PHE A 6 -5.79 20.27 4.84
C PHE A 6 -7.08 19.74 5.50
N ILE A 7 -6.95 18.97 6.58
CA ILE A 7 -8.09 18.50 7.38
C ILE A 7 -8.93 19.66 7.89
N LYS A 8 -8.28 20.72 8.39
CA LYS A 8 -8.97 21.93 8.83
C LYS A 8 -9.73 22.58 7.70
N PHE A 9 -9.10 22.70 6.52
CA PHE A 9 -9.76 23.26 5.33
C PHE A 9 -11.02 22.47 4.95
N LEU A 10 -10.96 21.15 4.90
CA LEU A 10 -12.12 20.30 4.58
C LEU A 10 -13.24 20.46 5.61
N LYS A 11 -12.91 20.53 6.89
CA LYS A 11 -13.87 20.76 7.98
C LYS A 11 -14.51 22.15 7.92
N ASP A 12 -13.71 23.18 7.69
CA ASP A 12 -14.17 24.56 7.59
C ASP A 12 -15.11 24.77 6.39
N LYS A 13 -14.89 24.02 5.31
CA LYS A 13 -15.76 24.00 4.12
C LYS A 13 -16.96 23.08 4.26
N LYS A 14 -17.12 22.38 5.39
CA LYS A 14 -18.19 21.39 5.64
C LYS A 14 -18.21 20.25 4.63
N MET A 15 -17.06 19.90 4.05
CA MET A 15 -16.90 18.80 3.09
C MET A 15 -16.75 17.47 3.85
N VAL A 16 -17.80 17.05 4.53
CA VAL A 16 -17.77 15.88 5.44
C VAL A 16 -17.41 14.62 4.67
N ASP A 17 -18.00 14.39 3.51
CA ASP A 17 -17.75 13.20 2.71
C ASP A 17 -16.30 13.17 2.21
N ALA A 18 -15.79 14.29 1.72
CA ALA A 18 -14.39 14.40 1.29
C ALA A 18 -13.42 14.12 2.44
N TYR A 19 -13.73 14.58 3.65
CA TYR A 19 -12.93 14.30 4.82
C TYR A 19 -12.93 12.80 5.19
N GLN A 20 -14.11 12.16 5.18
CA GLN A 20 -14.24 10.74 5.46
C GLN A 20 -13.47 9.86 4.45
N TYR A 21 -13.56 10.19 3.16
CA TYR A 21 -12.78 9.49 2.13
C TYR A 21 -11.28 9.71 2.27
N TYR A 22 -10.85 10.90 2.66
CA TYR A 22 -9.45 11.16 2.95
C TYR A 22 -8.91 10.29 4.09
N GLU A 23 -9.65 10.21 5.20
CA GLU A 23 -9.28 9.33 6.31
C GLU A 23 -9.24 7.85 5.89
N ALA A 24 -10.23 7.41 5.12
CA ALA A 24 -10.28 6.05 4.61
C ALA A 24 -9.11 5.74 3.65
N CYS A 25 -8.70 6.68 2.80
CA CYS A 25 -7.51 6.55 1.95
C CYS A 25 -6.24 6.40 2.80
N SER A 26 -6.05 7.29 3.76
CA SER A 26 -4.89 7.28 4.66
C SER A 26 -4.81 5.96 5.44
N TYR A 27 -5.94 5.47 5.94
CA TYR A 27 -5.99 4.20 6.66
C TYR A 27 -5.63 3.00 5.77
N LYS A 28 -6.14 2.95 4.52
CA LYS A 28 -5.82 1.87 3.58
C LYS A 28 -4.34 1.85 3.18
N LEU A 29 -3.75 3.02 2.97
CA LEU A 29 -2.30 3.12 2.72
C LEU A 29 -1.49 2.66 3.92
N TYR A 30 -1.90 3.02 5.12
CA TYR A 30 -1.23 2.57 6.34
C TYR A 30 -1.28 1.05 6.49
N LEU A 31 -2.43 0.42 6.23
CA LEU A 31 -2.55 -1.04 6.22
C LEU A 31 -1.66 -1.68 5.16
N ALA A 32 -1.62 -1.12 3.94
CA ALA A 32 -0.73 -1.62 2.88
C ALA A 32 0.75 -1.53 3.27
N GLN A 33 1.16 -0.47 3.96
CA GLN A 33 2.53 -0.33 4.49
C GLN A 33 2.84 -1.36 5.57
N LEU A 34 1.89 -1.67 6.46
CA LEU A 34 2.05 -2.73 7.46
C LEU A 34 2.23 -4.10 6.80
N SER A 35 1.38 -4.43 5.82
CA SER A 35 1.48 -5.70 5.09
C SER A 35 2.80 -5.79 4.29
N LEU A 36 3.26 -4.68 3.70
CA LEU A 36 4.55 -4.61 3.02
C LEU A 36 5.73 -4.81 3.99
N SER A 37 5.67 -4.21 5.17
CA SER A 37 6.67 -4.42 6.21
C SER A 37 6.71 -5.87 6.67
N ALA A 38 5.54 -6.49 6.86
CA ALA A 38 5.46 -7.91 7.20
C ALA A 38 6.04 -8.80 6.09
N LEU A 39 5.74 -8.51 4.82
CA LEU A 39 6.30 -9.21 3.67
C LEU A 39 7.84 -9.11 3.64
N ASN A 40 8.38 -7.91 3.82
CA ASN A 40 9.83 -7.70 3.85
C ASN A 40 10.50 -8.49 4.99
N ASN A 41 9.88 -8.57 6.16
CA ASN A 41 10.40 -9.35 7.28
C ASN A 41 10.40 -10.85 6.96
N VAL A 42 9.33 -11.37 6.37
CA VAL A 42 9.25 -12.79 5.95
C VAL A 42 10.30 -13.12 4.90
N VAL A 43 10.51 -12.23 3.92
CA VAL A 43 11.54 -12.41 2.89
C VAL A 43 12.93 -12.40 3.50
N ALA A 44 13.22 -11.47 4.41
CA ALA A 44 14.52 -11.37 5.08
C ALA A 44 14.82 -12.61 5.93
N ASP A 45 13.83 -13.08 6.69
CA ASP A 45 13.95 -14.31 7.50
C ASP A 45 14.20 -15.55 6.63
N TYR A 46 13.47 -15.64 5.51
CA TYR A 46 13.65 -16.72 4.56
C TYR A 46 15.06 -16.72 3.94
N GLN A 47 15.51 -15.55 3.45
CA GLN A 47 16.85 -15.40 2.86
C GLN A 47 17.95 -15.73 3.86
N LYS A 48 17.81 -15.30 5.12
CA LYS A 48 18.76 -15.63 6.17
C LYS A 48 18.86 -17.14 6.40
N LYS A 49 17.71 -17.82 6.54
CA LYS A 49 17.67 -19.27 6.73
C LYS A 49 18.30 -20.02 5.56
N GLU A 50 18.04 -19.62 4.33
CA GLU A 50 18.68 -20.21 3.14
C GLU A 50 20.19 -20.01 3.14
N THR A 51 20.68 -18.84 3.55
CA THR A 51 22.10 -18.55 3.68
C THR A 51 22.75 -19.43 4.75
N ASP A 52 22.13 -19.51 5.94
CA ASP A 52 22.64 -20.32 7.06
C ASP A 52 22.75 -21.80 6.67
N VAL A 53 21.74 -22.34 5.96
CA VAL A 53 21.76 -23.73 5.45
C VAL A 53 22.84 -23.93 4.40
N ALA A 54 23.04 -22.99 3.49
CA ALA A 54 24.09 -23.07 2.49
C ALA A 54 25.49 -23.04 3.13
N GLU A 55 25.72 -22.17 4.10
CA GLU A 55 26.99 -22.07 4.84
C GLU A 55 27.29 -23.35 5.62
N GLU A 56 26.29 -23.95 6.26
CA GLU A 56 26.43 -25.22 6.96
C GLU A 56 26.80 -26.35 5.98
N PHE A 57 26.13 -26.40 4.82
CA PHE A 57 26.45 -27.36 3.76
C PHE A 57 27.90 -27.24 3.29
N TYR A 58 28.37 -26.04 2.99
CA TYR A 58 29.75 -25.81 2.53
C TYR A 58 30.78 -26.16 3.62
N ARG A 59 30.49 -25.85 4.87
CA ARG A 59 31.36 -26.19 6.02
C ARG A 59 31.46 -27.71 6.19
N ASP A 60 30.36 -28.43 6.12
CA ASP A 60 30.31 -29.87 6.22
C ASP A 60 30.99 -30.54 5.03
N ALA A 61 30.83 -30.07 3.82
CA ALA A 61 31.51 -30.54 2.64
C ALA A 61 33.04 -30.37 2.76
N ALA A 62 33.50 -29.24 3.26
CA ALA A 62 34.91 -28.95 3.45
C ALA A 62 35.55 -29.82 4.57
N THR A 63 34.83 -30.11 5.63
CA THR A 63 35.37 -30.85 6.79
C THR A 63 35.22 -32.37 6.69
N LYS A 64 34.12 -32.85 6.12
CA LYS A 64 33.76 -34.27 6.07
C LYS A 64 33.95 -34.89 4.68
N GLY A 65 34.30 -34.11 3.66
CA GLY A 65 34.44 -34.56 2.28
C GLY A 65 33.11 -34.99 1.62
N LYS A 66 32.01 -34.85 2.33
CA LYS A 66 30.64 -35.13 1.83
C LYS A 66 29.68 -34.09 2.44
N GLY A 67 29.04 -33.33 1.61
CA GLY A 67 27.90 -32.47 2.02
C GLY A 67 26.59 -33.23 1.84
N THR A 68 25.80 -33.36 2.89
CA THR A 68 24.43 -33.86 2.78
C THR A 68 23.51 -32.65 2.82
N TYR A 69 22.92 -32.33 1.69
CA TYR A 69 21.87 -31.33 1.64
C TYR A 69 20.56 -31.98 2.11
N SER A 70 20.10 -31.64 3.30
CA SER A 70 18.72 -31.93 3.69
C SER A 70 17.88 -30.73 3.35
N ALA A 71 16.98 -30.88 2.37
CA ALA A 71 15.95 -29.89 2.11
C ALA A 71 15.03 -29.85 3.34
N HIS A 72 15.34 -28.99 4.27
CA HIS A 72 14.39 -28.68 5.34
C HIS A 72 13.23 -27.92 4.70
N THR A 73 12.01 -28.37 4.96
CA THR A 73 10.82 -27.57 4.72
C THR A 73 10.92 -26.34 5.64
N ASN A 74 11.47 -25.26 5.10
CA ASN A 74 11.59 -24.01 5.82
C ASN A 74 10.20 -23.49 6.12
N SER A 75 9.67 -23.78 7.31
CA SER A 75 8.47 -23.10 7.80
C SER A 75 8.85 -21.79 8.47
N VAL A 76 7.97 -20.83 8.39
CA VAL A 76 8.06 -19.54 9.07
C VAL A 76 6.85 -19.42 9.99
N ASN A 77 7.10 -18.99 11.22
CA ASN A 77 6.00 -18.65 12.12
C ASN A 77 5.45 -17.27 11.75
N TYR A 78 4.19 -17.24 11.32
CA TYR A 78 3.47 -16.02 11.03
C TYR A 78 2.21 -15.98 11.88
N LEU A 79 2.15 -15.03 12.81
CA LEU A 79 1.02 -14.86 13.74
C LEU A 79 0.67 -16.15 14.51
N GLY A 80 1.66 -16.92 14.91
CA GLY A 80 1.46 -18.17 15.65
C GLY A 80 1.15 -19.41 14.78
N VAL A 81 1.16 -19.24 13.46
CA VAL A 81 0.93 -20.34 12.51
C VAL A 81 2.23 -20.67 11.76
N GLU A 82 2.64 -21.94 11.82
CA GLU A 82 3.74 -22.44 11.01
C GLU A 82 3.26 -22.70 9.58
N ALA A 83 3.82 -21.99 8.62
CA ALA A 83 3.44 -22.13 7.21
C ALA A 83 4.66 -21.98 6.30
N SER A 84 4.53 -22.45 5.06
CA SER A 84 5.55 -22.22 4.04
C SER A 84 5.72 -20.73 3.80
N PRO A 85 6.98 -20.22 3.70
CA PRO A 85 7.26 -18.83 3.36
C PRO A 85 6.52 -18.37 2.10
N THR A 86 6.46 -19.21 1.07
CA THR A 86 5.76 -18.93 -0.19
C THR A 86 4.27 -18.63 0.05
N VAL A 87 3.59 -19.43 0.86
CA VAL A 87 2.16 -19.23 1.17
C VAL A 87 1.94 -17.91 1.90
N ILE A 88 2.85 -17.56 2.83
CA ILE A 88 2.75 -16.28 3.56
C ILE A 88 3.04 -15.10 2.63
N MET A 89 4.05 -15.21 1.77
CA MET A 89 4.39 -14.17 0.80
C MET A 89 3.23 -13.94 -0.18
N ASP A 90 2.62 -15.01 -0.69
CA ASP A 90 1.45 -14.91 -1.58
C ASP A 90 0.27 -14.24 -0.89
N LYS A 91 -0.04 -14.66 0.35
CA LYS A 91 -1.10 -14.03 1.15
C LYS A 91 -0.86 -12.53 1.33
N LEU A 92 0.34 -12.14 1.76
CA LEU A 92 0.67 -10.73 2.00
C LEU A 92 0.66 -9.92 0.71
N THR A 93 1.14 -10.49 -0.39
CA THR A 93 1.10 -9.86 -1.71
C THR A 93 -0.34 -9.60 -2.15
N MET A 94 -1.22 -10.60 -2.04
CA MET A 94 -2.65 -10.45 -2.38
C MET A 94 -3.35 -9.44 -1.48
N GLU A 95 -2.99 -9.38 -0.21
CA GLU A 95 -3.51 -8.40 0.74
C GLU A 95 -3.10 -6.97 0.34
N ILE A 96 -1.81 -6.75 0.00
CA ILE A 96 -1.31 -5.46 -0.47
C ILE A 96 -2.03 -5.03 -1.75
N LEU A 97 -2.16 -5.91 -2.74
CA LEU A 97 -2.84 -5.62 -4.00
C LEU A 97 -4.31 -5.26 -3.77
N SER A 98 -5.01 -5.99 -2.89
CA SER A 98 -6.40 -5.70 -2.51
C SER A 98 -6.54 -4.35 -1.83
N LEU A 99 -5.63 -4.02 -0.90
CA LEU A 99 -5.63 -2.74 -0.21
C LEU A 99 -5.36 -1.57 -1.16
N LEU A 100 -4.43 -1.74 -2.11
CA LEU A 100 -4.15 -0.73 -3.13
C LEU A 100 -5.34 -0.55 -4.08
N HIS A 101 -5.98 -1.63 -4.51
CA HIS A 101 -7.19 -1.54 -5.34
C HIS A 101 -8.29 -0.76 -4.61
N ASN A 102 -8.58 -1.14 -3.37
CA ASN A 102 -9.56 -0.44 -2.54
C ASN A 102 -9.16 1.02 -2.23
N PHE A 103 -7.86 1.31 -2.18
CA PHE A 103 -7.36 2.68 -2.05
C PHE A 103 -7.72 3.50 -3.29
N PHE A 104 -7.45 3.01 -4.49
CA PHE A 104 -7.77 3.74 -5.72
C PHE A 104 -9.26 4.01 -5.89
N ASP A 105 -10.13 3.06 -5.52
CA ASP A 105 -11.58 3.28 -5.53
C ASP A 105 -11.98 4.39 -4.54
N THR A 106 -11.45 4.35 -3.33
CA THR A 106 -11.74 5.38 -2.31
C THR A 106 -11.14 6.72 -2.69
N PHE A 107 -9.96 6.74 -3.30
CA PHE A 107 -9.31 7.94 -3.82
C PHE A 107 -10.14 8.59 -4.94
N ALA A 108 -10.73 7.80 -5.83
CA ALA A 108 -11.65 8.30 -6.84
C ALA A 108 -12.89 8.96 -6.20
N GLN A 109 -13.45 8.35 -5.15
CA GLN A 109 -14.56 8.90 -4.38
C GLN A 109 -14.17 10.22 -3.69
N TRP A 110 -12.99 10.26 -3.11
CA TRP A 110 -12.44 11.47 -2.51
C TRP A 110 -12.28 12.60 -3.52
N LEU A 111 -11.69 12.33 -4.69
CA LEU A 111 -11.57 13.31 -5.78
C LEU A 111 -12.95 13.80 -6.24
N ASN A 112 -13.89 12.88 -6.42
CA ASN A 112 -15.25 13.23 -6.83
C ASN A 112 -15.93 14.17 -5.81
N ALA A 113 -15.86 13.84 -4.53
CA ALA A 113 -16.46 14.65 -3.47
C ALA A 113 -15.75 16.01 -3.28
N SER A 114 -14.42 16.05 -3.44
CA SER A 114 -13.62 17.25 -3.21
C SER A 114 -13.69 18.26 -4.36
N LEU A 115 -13.76 17.76 -5.61
CA LEU A 115 -13.67 18.60 -6.79
C LEU A 115 -15.03 19.01 -7.35
N PHE A 116 -16.04 18.13 -7.26
CA PHE A 116 -17.29 18.33 -7.94
C PHE A 116 -18.46 18.60 -7.00
N ALA A 117 -18.31 18.34 -5.70
CA ALA A 117 -19.35 18.57 -4.69
C ALA A 117 -20.75 18.08 -5.15
N GLU A 118 -21.70 19.01 -5.33
CA GLU A 118 -23.08 18.70 -5.75
C GLU A 118 -23.17 18.22 -7.21
N ASP A 119 -22.21 18.60 -8.06
CA ASP A 119 -22.12 18.15 -9.45
C ASP A 119 -21.36 16.83 -9.61
N GLY A 120 -21.06 16.14 -8.51
CA GLY A 120 -20.32 14.89 -8.49
C GLY A 120 -20.99 13.77 -9.28
N LEU A 121 -20.20 12.78 -9.66
CA LEU A 121 -20.73 11.52 -10.18
C LEU A 121 -21.50 10.78 -9.08
N PRO A 122 -22.64 10.12 -9.41
CA PRO A 122 -23.30 9.24 -8.46
C PRO A 122 -22.34 8.20 -7.90
N MET A 123 -22.44 7.90 -6.60
CA MET A 123 -21.48 7.07 -5.87
C MET A 123 -21.24 5.70 -6.51
N GLU A 124 -22.31 5.09 -7.04
CA GLU A 124 -22.25 3.76 -7.69
C GLU A 124 -21.49 3.79 -9.02
N ARG A 125 -21.22 4.99 -9.55
CA ARG A 125 -20.57 5.18 -10.85
C ARG A 125 -19.18 5.77 -10.74
N VAL A 126 -18.73 6.07 -9.53
CA VAL A 126 -17.39 6.65 -9.30
C VAL A 126 -16.33 5.60 -9.60
N SER A 127 -15.42 5.94 -10.50
CA SER A 127 -14.17 5.20 -10.71
C SER A 127 -13.10 6.21 -11.11
N LEU A 128 -11.84 5.86 -10.89
CA LEU A 128 -10.72 6.77 -11.18
C LEU A 128 -10.75 7.23 -12.65
N THR A 129 -11.02 6.33 -13.59
CA THR A 129 -11.13 6.66 -15.03
C THR A 129 -12.25 7.64 -15.32
N LYS A 130 -13.41 7.48 -14.69
CA LYS A 130 -14.55 8.38 -14.91
C LYS A 130 -14.34 9.74 -14.27
N VAL A 131 -13.73 9.78 -13.08
CA VAL A 131 -13.35 11.02 -12.42
C VAL A 131 -12.32 11.76 -13.26
N ALA A 132 -11.28 11.08 -13.74
CA ALA A 132 -10.29 11.68 -14.64
C ALA A 132 -10.92 12.20 -15.93
N GLY A 133 -11.84 11.44 -16.54
CA GLY A 133 -12.60 11.91 -17.71
C GLY A 133 -13.44 13.16 -17.44
N LYS A 134 -14.08 13.22 -16.27
CA LYS A 134 -14.83 14.42 -15.85
C LYS A 134 -13.89 15.60 -15.58
N MET A 135 -12.75 15.38 -14.91
CA MET A 135 -11.72 16.40 -14.72
C MET A 135 -11.22 16.99 -16.02
N ALA A 136 -11.03 16.18 -17.06
CA ALA A 136 -10.61 16.65 -18.38
C ALA A 136 -11.64 17.61 -19.02
N SER A 137 -12.91 17.51 -18.65
CA SER A 137 -13.97 18.43 -19.12
C SER A 137 -13.97 19.78 -18.39
N PHE A 138 -13.22 19.91 -17.31
CA PHE A 138 -13.09 21.11 -16.49
C PHE A 138 -11.61 21.48 -16.27
N PRO A 139 -10.91 21.94 -17.33
CA PRO A 139 -9.48 22.18 -17.28
C PRO A 139 -9.05 23.21 -16.24
N GLU A 140 -9.96 24.14 -15.89
CA GLU A 140 -9.72 25.17 -14.87
C GLU A 140 -9.48 24.55 -13.47
N TYR A 141 -10.28 23.55 -13.11
CA TYR A 141 -10.12 22.83 -11.84
C TYR A 141 -8.90 21.90 -11.87
N THR A 142 -8.66 21.27 -13.00
CA THR A 142 -7.54 20.33 -13.15
C THR A 142 -6.19 21.03 -13.00
N GLY A 143 -6.04 22.20 -13.63
CA GLY A 143 -4.80 22.99 -13.55
C GLY A 143 -4.53 23.48 -12.12
N GLN A 144 -5.54 24.04 -11.45
CA GLN A 144 -5.38 24.53 -10.08
C GLN A 144 -5.12 23.39 -9.10
N PHE A 145 -5.89 22.30 -9.17
CA PHE A 145 -5.72 21.16 -8.29
C PHE A 145 -4.32 20.49 -8.46
N ILE A 146 -3.88 20.29 -9.71
CA ILE A 146 -2.55 19.75 -9.97
C ILE A 146 -1.47 20.70 -9.44
N THR A 147 -1.65 22.01 -9.65
CA THR A 147 -0.72 23.01 -9.14
C THR A 147 -0.69 23.00 -7.61
N ASP A 148 -1.84 22.91 -6.97
CA ASP A 148 -1.97 22.91 -5.51
C ASP A 148 -1.44 21.61 -4.88
N VAL A 149 -1.66 20.46 -5.54
CA VAL A 149 -1.16 19.15 -5.07
C VAL A 149 0.35 18.99 -5.33
N ILE A 150 0.84 19.49 -6.47
CA ILE A 150 2.29 19.43 -6.80
C ILE A 150 3.07 20.48 -6.01
N ALA A 151 2.45 21.63 -5.69
CA ALA A 151 3.04 22.66 -4.84
C ALA A 151 3.03 22.29 -3.34
N LEU A 152 2.40 21.16 -2.95
CA LEU A 152 2.66 20.59 -1.64
C LEU A 152 4.16 20.27 -1.56
N PRO A 153 4.90 20.87 -0.62
CA PRO A 153 6.32 20.65 -0.55
C PRO A 153 6.56 19.15 -0.42
N THR A 154 7.13 18.56 -1.45
CA THR A 154 7.84 17.31 -1.30
C THR A 154 8.87 17.58 -0.23
N ASN A 155 8.64 17.11 0.98
CA ASN A 155 9.64 17.13 2.02
C ASN A 155 10.83 16.32 1.50
N GLN A 156 11.71 17.02 0.82
CA GLN A 156 13.10 16.68 0.74
C GLN A 156 13.67 17.15 2.08
N GLU A 157 13.76 16.18 3.01
CA GLU A 157 14.87 16.05 3.97
C GLU A 157 14.53 14.93 4.93
#